data_4496643910f7c1b805a0190472d12af4
#
_entry.id   4496643910f7c1b805a0190472d12af4
#
_cell.length_a   1.000
_cell.length_b   1.000
_cell.length_c   1.000
_cell.angle_alpha   90.00
_cell.angle_beta   90.00
_cell.angle_gamma   90.00
#
_symmetry.space_group_name_H-M   'P 1'
#
loop_
_entity.id
_entity.type
_entity.pdbx_description
1 polymer ?
#
loop_
_entity_poly.entity_id
_entity_poly.type
_entity_poly.pdbx_seq_one_letter_code
_entity_poly.pdbx_strand_id
1 'polypeptide(L)'
;MALSSRIAFFSGIVAMLGIAAACAKSEKDGFESDPAGGDGGTFSQESSTKPDLTGLGEVFGHSETSLFRVDTKTQTVTEVGTFSGCAYIADIALDETSTIYGSNGAELYFIETNTARCTKIAAGSFPNSLSFVPAGTLDATSETLVGFQGGDYVKIDRTSGKVTKVGEIGGGYQSSGDVVSVKGGKTFVTVKGKDCADCLAEIDPKTGALVKNWGSVGAADVFGLAFWGGELYAFTFGGELLLVTLDTGTAVSKKIPIANAPEGLKFAGAGSTTSAPLGPVR
;
A
#
# COMPACT_ATOMS: atom_id res chain seq x y z
N MET A 1 41.62 37.64 -32.91
CA MET A 1 41.39 38.83 -32.13
C MET A 1 41.04 38.39 -30.70
N ALA A 2 41.93 38.66 -29.80
CA ALA A 2 41.85 38.37 -28.38
C ALA A 2 41.24 39.56 -27.63
N LEU A 3 40.51 39.31 -26.54
CA LEU A 3 40.43 40.21 -25.34
C LEU A 3 39.70 39.37 -24.27
N SER A 4 40.38 38.80 -23.28
CA SER A 4 40.93 39.49 -22.07
C SER A 4 39.84 39.67 -20.98
N SER A 5 39.80 38.74 -20.03
CA SER A 5 40.03 38.87 -18.58
C SER A 5 39.38 40.03 -17.83
N ARG A 6 38.63 39.73 -16.77
CA ARG A 6 38.78 40.38 -15.45
C ARG A 6 38.23 39.49 -14.32
N ILE A 7 39.16 39.09 -13.47
CA ILE A 7 38.99 38.51 -12.15
C ILE A 7 38.69 39.65 -11.18
N ALA A 8 37.71 39.52 -10.30
CA ALA A 8 37.55 40.35 -9.12
C ALA A 8 37.52 39.47 -7.87
N PHE A 9 38.57 39.54 -7.10
CA PHE A 9 38.68 39.07 -5.73
C PHE A 9 37.90 40.01 -4.79
N PHE A 10 37.08 39.47 -3.91
CA PHE A 10 36.66 40.17 -2.72
C PHE A 10 36.98 39.31 -1.49
N SER A 11 37.95 39.82 -0.73
CA SER A 11 38.27 39.46 0.65
C SER A 11 37.23 40.08 1.59
N GLY A 12 36.77 39.34 2.58
CA GLY A 12 35.85 39.86 3.59
C GLY A 12 35.77 38.97 4.82
N ILE A 13 36.68 39.20 5.75
CA ILE A 13 36.59 39.32 7.21
C ILE A 13 35.83 38.21 7.96
N VAL A 14 36.60 37.42 8.67
CA VAL A 14 36.22 36.49 9.78
C VAL A 14 35.87 37.33 11.01
N ALA A 15 34.67 37.18 11.56
CA ALA A 15 34.32 37.65 12.91
C ALA A 15 34.09 36.43 13.80
N MET A 16 35.01 36.20 14.70
CA MET A 16 34.84 35.25 15.83
C MET A 16 33.92 35.88 16.87
N LEU A 17 32.81 35.19 17.19
CA LEU A 17 32.06 35.42 18.42
C LEU A 17 32.20 34.21 19.33
N GLY A 18 32.77 34.43 20.51
CA GLY A 18 32.95 33.47 21.56
C GLY A 18 31.61 33.10 22.22
N ILE A 19 31.39 31.82 22.44
CA ILE A 19 30.29 31.31 23.23
C ILE A 19 30.80 31.00 24.62
N ALA A 20 30.27 31.72 25.62
CA ALA A 20 30.52 31.47 27.04
C ALA A 20 29.69 30.26 27.48
N ALA A 21 30.35 29.26 28.00
CA ALA A 21 29.74 28.12 28.66
C ALA A 21 29.29 28.51 30.08
N ALA A 22 28.00 28.50 30.33
CA ALA A 22 27.42 28.60 31.66
C ALA A 22 27.24 27.18 32.26
N CYS A 23 28.06 26.82 33.23
CA CYS A 23 27.86 25.66 34.08
C CYS A 23 26.72 25.94 35.05
N ALA A 24 25.63 25.24 34.95
CA ALA A 24 24.60 25.16 35.98
C ALA A 24 24.94 24.03 36.95
N LYS A 25 25.15 24.41 38.21
CA LYS A 25 25.28 23.46 39.32
C LYS A 25 23.93 22.85 39.66
N SER A 26 23.86 21.53 39.70
CA SER A 26 22.76 20.78 40.25
C SER A 26 22.93 20.73 41.79
N GLU A 27 22.03 21.37 42.51
CA GLU A 27 21.87 21.17 43.94
C GLU A 27 21.07 19.87 44.16
N LYS A 28 21.65 19.00 44.99
CA LYS A 28 20.99 17.81 45.53
C LYS A 28 20.23 18.24 46.80
N ASP A 29 18.91 18.33 46.70
CA ASP A 29 18.07 18.38 47.88
C ASP A 29 17.81 16.97 48.38
N GLY A 30 18.18 16.77 49.67
CA GLY A 30 18.02 15.50 50.34
C GLY A 30 16.58 15.19 50.66
N PHE A 31 16.22 13.96 50.45
CA PHE A 31 14.96 13.37 50.91
C PHE A 31 15.05 13.10 52.41
N GLU A 32 14.31 13.84 53.22
CA GLU A 32 14.02 13.48 54.59
C GLU A 32 13.02 12.32 54.62
N SER A 33 13.41 11.28 55.32
CA SER A 33 12.58 10.11 55.57
C SER A 33 11.64 10.38 56.76
N ASP A 34 10.34 10.46 56.49
CA ASP A 34 9.31 10.40 57.52
C ASP A 34 8.79 8.95 57.66
N PRO A 35 8.67 8.44 58.90
CA PRO A 35 8.22 7.08 59.11
C PRO A 35 6.69 7.03 59.39
N ALA A 36 6.05 6.00 58.85
CA ALA A 36 4.78 5.43 59.23
C ALA A 36 3.49 6.04 58.68
N GLY A 37 2.94 5.29 57.76
CA GLY A 37 1.55 5.38 57.31
C GLY A 37 1.30 4.33 56.24
N GLY A 38 0.95 3.11 56.67
CA GLY A 38 0.56 2.07 55.72
C GLY A 38 -0.74 2.44 55.01
N ASP A 39 -0.67 2.45 53.70
CA ASP A 39 -1.87 2.32 52.88
C ASP A 39 -1.52 1.42 51.68
N GLY A 40 -2.18 0.27 51.64
CA GLY A 40 -2.03 -0.74 50.61
C GLY A 40 -2.51 -0.21 49.28
N GLY A 41 -1.60 0.47 48.59
CA GLY A 41 -1.79 0.80 47.17
C GLY A 41 -1.87 -0.49 46.37
N THR A 42 -3.08 -0.95 46.11
CA THR A 42 -3.34 -1.91 45.03
C THR A 42 -2.73 -1.34 43.76
N PHE A 43 -1.66 -1.99 43.28
CA PHE A 43 -1.23 -1.79 41.90
C PHE A 43 -2.43 -2.09 41.03
N SER A 44 -3.07 -1.05 40.55
CA SER A 44 -4.01 -1.18 39.46
C SER A 44 -3.20 -1.79 38.33
N GLN A 45 -3.50 -3.04 38.05
CA GLN A 45 -3.04 -3.73 36.86
C GLN A 45 -3.47 -2.83 35.71
N GLU A 46 -2.51 -2.06 35.13
CA GLU A 46 -2.76 -1.36 33.90
C GLU A 46 -3.28 -2.43 32.93
N SER A 47 -4.57 -2.36 32.70
CA SER A 47 -5.19 -3.10 31.60
C SER A 47 -4.35 -2.74 30.39
N SER A 48 -3.55 -3.70 29.90
CA SER A 48 -2.91 -3.59 28.62
C SER A 48 -4.05 -3.59 27.61
N THR A 49 -4.62 -2.41 27.39
CA THR A 49 -5.45 -2.18 26.23
C THR A 49 -4.57 -2.52 25.05
N LYS A 50 -4.84 -3.68 24.41
CA LYS A 50 -4.27 -3.98 23.10
C LYS A 50 -4.36 -2.70 22.29
N PRO A 51 -3.26 -2.26 21.63
CA PRO A 51 -3.34 -1.12 20.75
C PRO A 51 -4.55 -1.33 19.83
N ASP A 52 -5.40 -0.35 19.77
CA ASP A 52 -6.52 -0.37 18.83
C ASP A 52 -5.92 -0.31 17.42
N LEU A 53 -5.86 -1.48 16.78
CA LEU A 53 -5.33 -1.63 15.42
C LEU A 53 -6.36 -1.26 14.35
N THR A 54 -7.54 -0.78 14.73
CA THR A 54 -8.62 -0.34 13.83
C THR A 54 -8.27 0.90 12.98
N GLY A 55 -7.03 1.36 12.99
CA GLY A 55 -6.53 2.45 12.15
C GLY A 55 -5.24 2.12 11.40
N LEU A 56 -4.76 0.87 11.49
CA LEU A 56 -3.45 0.50 10.93
C LEU A 56 -3.52 -0.13 9.54
N GLY A 57 -4.56 0.16 8.80
CA GLY A 57 -4.73 -0.29 7.43
C GLY A 57 -5.72 -1.44 7.31
N GLU A 58 -6.24 -1.61 6.11
CA GLU A 58 -7.28 -2.56 5.79
C GLU A 58 -6.94 -3.32 4.52
N VAL A 59 -7.52 -4.51 4.40
CA VAL A 59 -7.50 -5.33 3.19
C VAL A 59 -8.93 -5.52 2.72
N PHE A 60 -9.16 -5.24 1.45
CA PHE A 60 -10.43 -5.51 0.79
C PHE A 60 -10.18 -6.37 -0.44
N GLY A 61 -11.11 -7.28 -0.68
CA GLY A 61 -11.29 -7.94 -1.96
C GLY A 61 -12.62 -7.52 -2.55
N HIS A 62 -12.81 -7.76 -3.83
CA HIS A 62 -14.11 -7.52 -4.45
C HIS A 62 -14.38 -8.55 -5.56
N SER A 63 -15.66 -8.85 -5.76
CA SER A 63 -16.15 -9.42 -7.02
C SER A 63 -16.47 -8.27 -7.99
N GLU A 64 -16.95 -8.60 -9.17
CA GLU A 64 -17.44 -7.54 -10.09
C GLU A 64 -18.58 -6.70 -9.48
N THR A 65 -19.33 -7.27 -8.52
CA THR A 65 -20.56 -6.67 -8.00
C THR A 65 -20.59 -6.41 -6.51
N SER A 66 -19.67 -6.97 -5.72
CA SER A 66 -19.68 -6.85 -4.26
C SER A 66 -18.30 -6.54 -3.70
N LEU A 67 -18.29 -5.74 -2.64
CA LEU A 67 -17.10 -5.43 -1.85
C LEU A 67 -17.04 -6.34 -0.63
N PHE A 68 -15.85 -6.87 -0.33
CA PHE A 68 -15.57 -7.72 0.83
C PHE A 68 -14.46 -7.13 1.68
N ARG A 69 -14.61 -7.18 2.99
CA ARG A 69 -13.54 -6.92 3.94
C ARG A 69 -12.84 -8.23 4.28
N VAL A 70 -11.53 -8.22 4.27
CA VAL A 70 -10.68 -9.38 4.57
C VAL A 70 -9.99 -9.16 5.90
N ASP A 71 -10.31 -10.00 6.89
CA ASP A 71 -9.56 -10.06 8.14
C ASP A 71 -8.41 -11.07 7.97
N THR A 72 -7.20 -10.55 7.85
CA THR A 72 -6.01 -11.38 7.62
C THR A 72 -5.60 -12.19 8.86
N LYS A 73 -6.04 -11.78 10.06
CA LYS A 73 -5.74 -12.47 11.31
C LYS A 73 -6.64 -13.68 11.53
N THR A 74 -7.93 -13.52 11.29
CA THR A 74 -8.93 -14.59 11.45
C THR A 74 -9.16 -15.37 10.15
N GLN A 75 -8.61 -14.88 9.04
CA GLN A 75 -8.79 -15.47 7.70
C GLN A 75 -10.26 -15.53 7.29
N THR A 76 -11.01 -14.50 7.66
CA THR A 76 -12.44 -14.37 7.33
C THR A 76 -12.64 -13.33 6.24
N VAL A 77 -13.61 -13.58 5.37
CA VAL A 77 -14.08 -12.64 4.35
C VAL A 77 -15.53 -12.32 4.65
N THR A 78 -15.81 -11.04 4.86
CA THR A 78 -17.16 -10.55 5.17
C THR A 78 -17.62 -9.62 4.05
N GLU A 79 -18.79 -9.88 3.51
CA GLU A 79 -19.39 -8.97 2.53
C GLU A 79 -19.77 -7.65 3.19
N VAL A 80 -19.26 -6.55 2.62
CA VAL A 80 -19.65 -5.18 2.99
C VAL A 80 -20.98 -4.83 2.35
N GLY A 81 -21.13 -5.19 1.07
CA GLY A 81 -22.35 -4.98 0.31
C GLY A 81 -22.12 -5.06 -1.19
N THR A 82 -23.25 -5.06 -1.90
CA THR A 82 -23.26 -4.95 -3.37
C THR A 82 -22.96 -3.52 -3.79
N PHE A 83 -22.13 -3.35 -4.81
CA PHE A 83 -21.85 -2.04 -5.37
C PHE A 83 -23.12 -1.34 -5.83
N SER A 84 -23.28 -0.07 -5.46
CA SER A 84 -24.39 0.77 -5.86
C SER A 84 -23.88 2.11 -6.41
N GLY A 85 -24.51 2.64 -7.45
CA GLY A 85 -24.04 3.85 -8.14
C GLY A 85 -22.95 3.61 -9.19
N CYS A 86 -22.52 2.36 -9.38
CA CYS A 86 -21.70 1.88 -10.49
C CYS A 86 -22.24 0.53 -11.00
N ALA A 87 -21.95 0.17 -12.25
CA ALA A 87 -22.45 -1.06 -12.85
C ALA A 87 -21.63 -2.30 -12.39
N TYR A 88 -20.33 -2.14 -12.34
CA TYR A 88 -19.36 -3.14 -11.85
C TYR A 88 -18.05 -2.42 -11.53
N ILE A 89 -17.17 -3.11 -10.82
CA ILE A 89 -15.79 -2.68 -10.54
C ILE A 89 -14.82 -3.74 -11.07
N ALA A 90 -13.83 -3.30 -11.82
CA ALA A 90 -12.78 -4.14 -12.37
C ALA A 90 -11.59 -4.27 -11.41
N ASP A 91 -11.26 -3.18 -10.70
CA ASP A 91 -10.22 -3.19 -9.67
C ASP A 91 -10.35 -2.01 -8.70
N ILE A 92 -9.71 -2.16 -7.52
CA ILE A 92 -9.71 -1.17 -6.43
C ILE A 92 -8.29 -0.87 -5.94
N ALA A 93 -8.09 0.35 -5.45
CA ALA A 93 -6.90 0.80 -4.74
C ALA A 93 -7.27 1.48 -3.43
N LEU A 94 -6.46 1.26 -2.38
CA LEU A 94 -6.63 1.93 -1.08
C LEU A 94 -5.46 2.87 -0.80
N ASP A 95 -5.76 4.10 -0.40
CA ASP A 95 -4.74 5.03 0.10
C ASP A 95 -4.36 4.72 1.56
N GLU A 96 -3.42 5.48 2.14
CA GLU A 96 -2.94 5.28 3.51
C GLU A 96 -4.03 5.46 4.57
N THR A 97 -5.16 6.06 4.23
CA THR A 97 -6.31 6.28 5.12
C THR A 97 -7.45 5.28 4.90
N SER A 98 -7.23 4.22 4.11
CA SER A 98 -8.24 3.24 3.69
C SER A 98 -9.34 3.80 2.79
N THR A 99 -9.12 4.95 2.16
CA THR A 99 -10.03 5.47 1.14
C THR A 99 -9.94 4.61 -0.11
N ILE A 100 -11.08 4.08 -0.57
CA ILE A 100 -11.12 3.21 -1.75
C ILE A 100 -11.42 4.01 -3.01
N TYR A 101 -10.58 3.81 -4.02
CA TYR A 101 -10.81 4.21 -5.40
C TYR A 101 -10.98 2.95 -6.24
N GLY A 102 -11.92 2.97 -7.17
CA GLY A 102 -12.18 1.83 -8.06
C GLY A 102 -12.39 2.27 -9.49
N SER A 103 -12.17 1.35 -10.42
CA SER A 103 -12.36 1.56 -11.86
C SER A 103 -13.14 0.41 -12.46
N ASN A 104 -13.94 0.73 -13.49
CA ASN A 104 -14.54 -0.27 -14.39
C ASN A 104 -13.94 -0.21 -15.80
N GLY A 105 -12.78 0.43 -15.95
CA GLY A 105 -12.11 0.66 -17.24
C GLY A 105 -12.58 1.91 -17.98
N ALA A 106 -13.84 2.31 -17.84
CA ALA A 106 -14.41 3.49 -18.48
C ALA A 106 -14.66 4.65 -17.51
N GLU A 107 -14.72 4.36 -16.23
CA GLU A 107 -15.05 5.32 -15.19
C GLU A 107 -14.19 5.07 -13.94
N LEU A 108 -13.83 6.16 -13.26
CA LEU A 108 -13.15 6.16 -11.97
C LEU A 108 -14.16 6.56 -10.90
N TYR A 109 -14.11 5.86 -9.74
CA TYR A 109 -15.03 6.04 -8.63
C TYR A 109 -14.29 6.19 -7.31
N PHE A 110 -14.88 6.94 -6.40
CA PHE A 110 -14.72 6.80 -4.96
C PHE A 110 -15.73 5.75 -4.46
N ILE A 111 -15.31 4.85 -3.56
CA ILE A 111 -16.14 3.78 -3.03
C ILE A 111 -16.17 3.87 -1.50
N GLU A 112 -17.37 3.92 -0.94
CA GLU A 112 -17.54 3.94 0.52
C GLU A 112 -17.23 2.56 1.12
N THR A 113 -16.34 2.53 2.11
CA THR A 113 -15.82 1.31 2.75
C THR A 113 -16.84 0.53 3.56
N ASN A 114 -17.97 1.17 3.95
CA ASN A 114 -18.99 0.55 4.80
C ASN A 114 -20.30 0.23 4.08
N THR A 115 -20.50 0.73 2.87
CA THR A 115 -21.76 0.58 2.12
C THR A 115 -21.56 0.08 0.70
N ALA A 116 -20.30 0.04 0.21
CA ALA A 116 -19.96 -0.25 -1.18
C ALA A 116 -20.63 0.73 -2.18
N ARG A 117 -21.01 1.94 -1.74
CA ARG A 117 -21.57 2.95 -2.62
C ARG A 117 -20.48 3.62 -3.45
N CYS A 118 -20.65 3.62 -4.76
CA CYS A 118 -19.77 4.27 -5.72
C CYS A 118 -20.23 5.71 -5.97
N THR A 119 -19.28 6.63 -5.97
CA THR A 119 -19.48 8.01 -6.42
C THR A 119 -18.52 8.26 -7.58
N LYS A 120 -19.06 8.52 -8.77
CA LYS A 120 -18.25 8.75 -9.97
C LYS A 120 -17.39 10.00 -9.82
N ILE A 121 -16.11 9.86 -10.12
CA ILE A 121 -15.14 10.96 -10.19
C ILE A 121 -15.00 11.45 -11.63
N ALA A 122 -14.73 10.52 -12.57
CA ALA A 122 -14.46 10.87 -13.96
C ALA A 122 -14.85 9.74 -14.91
N ALA A 123 -15.04 10.10 -16.20
CA ALA A 123 -15.06 9.15 -17.31
C ALA A 123 -13.75 9.24 -18.08
N GLY A 124 -13.27 8.10 -18.60
CA GLY A 124 -12.00 8.03 -19.32
C GLY A 124 -11.67 6.62 -19.74
N SER A 125 -10.38 6.36 -19.93
CA SER A 125 -9.84 5.00 -20.10
C SER A 125 -8.92 4.74 -18.92
N PHE A 126 -9.34 3.85 -18.02
CA PHE A 126 -8.62 3.54 -16.79
C PHE A 126 -8.04 2.12 -16.83
N PRO A 127 -6.93 1.89 -16.12
CA PRO A 127 -6.38 0.56 -15.98
C PRO A 127 -7.32 -0.39 -15.24
N ASN A 128 -7.10 -1.68 -15.44
CA ASN A 128 -7.74 -2.77 -14.70
C ASN A 128 -6.86 -3.33 -13.58
N SER A 129 -5.76 -2.64 -13.26
CA SER A 129 -4.93 -2.91 -12.10
C SER A 129 -4.61 -1.57 -11.44
N LEU A 130 -5.02 -1.41 -10.20
CA LEU A 130 -4.92 -0.15 -9.47
C LEU A 130 -4.16 -0.34 -8.16
N SER A 131 -3.37 0.65 -7.78
CA SER A 131 -2.76 0.78 -6.46
C SER A 131 -2.48 2.22 -6.13
N PHE A 132 -2.18 2.51 -4.88
CA PHE A 132 -1.44 3.72 -4.53
C PHE A 132 0.03 3.40 -4.36
N VAL A 133 0.90 4.31 -4.80
CA VAL A 133 2.30 4.33 -4.38
C VAL A 133 2.50 5.39 -3.31
N PRO A 134 3.32 5.10 -2.29
CA PRO A 134 3.51 6.01 -1.15
C PRO A 134 4.04 7.37 -1.55
N ALA A 135 3.75 8.39 -0.72
CA ALA A 135 4.36 9.71 -0.82
C ALA A 135 5.90 9.62 -0.88
N GLY A 136 6.52 10.47 -1.68
CA GLY A 136 7.96 10.43 -1.98
C GLY A 136 8.33 9.51 -3.16
N THR A 137 7.35 8.80 -3.75
CA THR A 137 7.60 7.94 -4.93
C THR A 137 7.45 8.72 -6.23
N LEU A 138 6.26 9.14 -6.59
CA LEU A 138 5.93 9.91 -7.80
C LEU A 138 5.51 11.35 -7.50
N ASP A 139 5.08 11.61 -6.28
CA ASP A 139 4.86 12.93 -5.71
C ASP A 139 5.58 13.04 -4.36
N ALA A 140 6.15 14.20 -4.05
CA ALA A 140 7.00 14.37 -2.87
C ALA A 140 6.22 14.31 -1.55
N THR A 141 4.95 14.69 -1.56
CA THR A 141 4.14 14.94 -0.37
C THR A 141 2.88 14.13 -0.26
N SER A 142 2.41 13.55 -1.38
CA SER A 142 1.17 12.79 -1.42
C SER A 142 1.34 11.45 -2.12
N GLU A 143 0.48 10.52 -1.77
CA GLU A 143 0.35 9.26 -2.48
C GLU A 143 -0.19 9.48 -3.89
N THR A 144 0.23 8.63 -4.80
CA THR A 144 -0.20 8.71 -6.20
C THR A 144 -0.97 7.45 -6.58
N LEU A 145 -2.17 7.62 -7.09
CA LEU A 145 -2.94 6.53 -7.69
C LEU A 145 -2.26 6.12 -9.01
N VAL A 146 -1.96 4.85 -9.14
CA VAL A 146 -1.25 4.26 -10.28
C VAL A 146 -1.96 3.02 -10.79
N GLY A 147 -1.55 2.54 -11.95
CA GLY A 147 -2.02 1.27 -12.49
C GLY A 147 -1.29 0.89 -13.78
N PHE A 148 -1.71 -0.22 -14.37
CA PHE A 148 -1.17 -0.70 -15.63
C PHE A 148 -2.24 -0.80 -16.71
N GLN A 149 -1.98 -0.20 -17.87
CA GLN A 149 -2.74 -0.40 -19.11
C GLN A 149 -1.91 -1.30 -20.04
N GLY A 150 -2.15 -2.61 -19.98
CA GLY A 150 -1.26 -3.58 -20.60
C GLY A 150 0.13 -3.54 -19.98
N GLY A 151 1.15 -3.16 -20.73
CA GLY A 151 2.52 -2.98 -20.23
C GLY A 151 2.82 -1.56 -19.75
N ASP A 152 1.96 -0.60 -20.02
CA ASP A 152 2.18 0.81 -19.70
C ASP A 152 1.85 1.10 -18.24
N TYR A 153 2.83 1.62 -17.50
CA TYR A 153 2.65 2.11 -16.13
C TYR A 153 2.14 3.55 -16.18
N VAL A 154 1.03 3.81 -15.55
CA VAL A 154 0.35 5.10 -15.58
C VAL A 154 0.08 5.62 -14.17
N LYS A 155 0.05 6.96 -14.03
CA LYS A 155 -0.50 7.64 -12.87
C LYS A 155 -1.84 8.28 -13.22
N ILE A 156 -2.72 8.36 -12.23
CA ILE A 156 -4.08 8.86 -12.36
C ILE A 156 -4.26 10.00 -11.36
N ASP A 157 -4.66 11.15 -11.83
CA ASP A 157 -5.09 12.23 -10.96
C ASP A 157 -6.45 11.87 -10.37
N ARG A 158 -6.48 11.63 -9.06
CA ARG A 158 -7.66 11.13 -8.35
C ARG A 158 -8.83 12.12 -8.26
N THR A 159 -8.62 13.37 -8.69
CA THR A 159 -9.66 14.41 -8.71
C THR A 159 -10.25 14.58 -10.09
N SER A 160 -9.41 14.65 -11.11
CA SER A 160 -9.83 14.87 -12.51
C SER A 160 -9.93 13.60 -13.33
N GLY A 161 -9.38 12.48 -12.85
CA GLY A 161 -9.27 11.23 -13.61
C GLY A 161 -8.24 11.29 -14.75
N LYS A 162 -7.40 12.33 -14.81
CA LYS A 162 -6.39 12.42 -15.89
C LYS A 162 -5.36 11.30 -15.74
N VAL A 163 -5.27 10.46 -16.77
CA VAL A 163 -4.28 9.39 -16.89
C VAL A 163 -3.03 9.90 -17.60
N THR A 164 -1.85 9.60 -17.07
CA THR A 164 -0.57 10.02 -17.63
C THR A 164 0.42 8.87 -17.56
N LYS A 165 1.02 8.48 -18.69
CA LYS A 165 2.08 7.45 -18.74
C LYS A 165 3.29 7.91 -17.95
N VAL A 166 3.82 7.02 -17.10
CA VAL A 166 5.04 7.20 -16.30
C VAL A 166 6.18 6.38 -16.89
N GLY A 167 5.88 5.13 -17.30
CA GLY A 167 6.86 4.23 -17.85
C GLY A 167 6.21 2.93 -18.34
N GLU A 168 6.94 1.82 -18.28
CA GLU A 168 6.45 0.51 -18.71
C GLU A 168 7.17 -0.64 -18.00
N ILE A 169 6.52 -1.81 -17.90
CA ILE A 169 7.12 -3.01 -17.29
C ILE A 169 8.37 -3.44 -18.06
N GLY A 170 8.32 -3.41 -19.39
CA GLY A 170 9.38 -3.91 -20.25
C GLY A 170 9.41 -5.44 -20.37
N GLY A 171 10.41 -5.97 -21.05
CA GLY A 171 10.62 -7.42 -21.18
C GLY A 171 9.53 -8.20 -21.93
N GLY A 172 8.57 -7.51 -22.56
CA GLY A 172 7.41 -8.12 -23.22
C GLY A 172 6.30 -8.55 -22.26
N TYR A 173 6.37 -8.12 -21.00
CA TYR A 173 5.33 -8.37 -20.01
C TYR A 173 4.21 -7.34 -20.07
N GLN A 174 3.02 -7.79 -19.67
CA GLN A 174 1.84 -6.96 -19.44
C GLN A 174 1.25 -7.35 -18.09
N SER A 175 0.56 -6.43 -17.43
CA SER A 175 -0.23 -6.78 -16.24
C SER A 175 -1.26 -7.86 -16.59
N SER A 176 -1.37 -8.89 -15.76
CA SER A 176 -2.39 -9.93 -15.89
C SER A 176 -3.53 -9.75 -14.88
N GLY A 177 -3.31 -8.98 -13.83
CA GLY A 177 -4.27 -8.76 -12.76
C GLY A 177 -4.00 -7.45 -12.04
N ASP A 178 -3.37 -7.49 -10.89
CA ASP A 178 -3.31 -6.40 -9.93
C ASP A 178 -1.90 -5.96 -9.60
N VAL A 179 -1.78 -4.80 -8.96
CA VAL A 179 -0.54 -4.21 -8.46
C VAL A 179 -0.72 -3.82 -6.98
N VAL A 180 0.29 -4.05 -6.15
CA VAL A 180 0.30 -3.65 -4.75
C VAL A 180 1.61 -2.97 -4.39
N SER A 181 1.54 -1.89 -3.62
CA SER A 181 2.70 -1.15 -3.12
C SER A 181 2.51 -0.80 -1.65
N VAL A 182 3.59 -0.83 -0.87
CA VAL A 182 3.55 -0.53 0.56
C VAL A 182 4.70 0.39 0.94
N LYS A 183 4.44 1.30 1.86
CA LYS A 183 5.41 2.29 2.35
C LYS A 183 6.60 1.59 3.02
N GLY A 184 7.79 1.88 2.53
CA GLY A 184 9.03 1.25 3.01
C GLY A 184 9.25 -0.19 2.55
N GLY A 185 8.30 -0.75 1.79
CA GLY A 185 8.37 -2.09 1.21
C GLY A 185 8.61 -2.08 -0.29
N LYS A 186 8.21 -3.17 -0.93
CA LYS A 186 8.33 -3.38 -2.37
C LYS A 186 7.00 -3.15 -3.08
N THR A 187 7.06 -3.04 -4.40
CA THR A 187 5.90 -2.98 -5.28
C THR A 187 5.87 -4.21 -6.15
N PHE A 188 4.74 -4.90 -6.15
CA PHE A 188 4.53 -6.12 -6.91
C PHE A 188 3.35 -5.96 -7.86
N VAL A 189 3.43 -6.66 -8.98
CA VAL A 189 2.37 -6.75 -9.98
C VAL A 189 2.26 -8.18 -10.48
N THR A 190 1.06 -8.67 -10.76
CA THR A 190 0.89 -9.90 -11.52
C THR A 190 1.04 -9.61 -13.00
N VAL A 191 1.82 -10.44 -13.68
CA VAL A 191 2.17 -10.24 -15.10
C VAL A 191 1.93 -11.49 -15.93
N LYS A 192 1.59 -11.26 -17.20
CA LYS A 192 1.59 -12.25 -18.27
C LYS A 192 2.60 -11.89 -19.36
N GLY A 193 3.12 -12.90 -20.02
CA GLY A 193 4.10 -12.72 -21.11
C GLY A 193 4.61 -14.08 -21.56
N LYS A 194 5.78 -14.08 -22.19
CA LYS A 194 6.41 -15.32 -22.63
C LYS A 194 6.67 -16.23 -21.42
N ASP A 195 6.16 -17.44 -21.49
CA ASP A 195 6.33 -18.50 -20.47
C ASP A 195 5.74 -18.13 -19.08
N CYS A 196 4.80 -17.19 -19.05
CA CYS A 196 4.21 -16.68 -17.84
C CYS A 196 2.74 -16.29 -18.07
N ALA A 197 1.78 -16.96 -17.40
CA ALA A 197 0.36 -16.62 -17.44
C ALA A 197 0.00 -15.64 -16.31
N ASP A 198 0.40 -15.98 -15.07
CA ASP A 198 0.23 -15.17 -13.87
C ASP A 198 1.48 -15.33 -13.01
N CYS A 199 2.52 -14.56 -13.31
CA CYS A 199 3.73 -14.50 -12.51
C CYS A 199 3.72 -13.26 -11.62
N LEU A 200 4.36 -13.38 -10.48
CA LEU A 200 4.62 -12.24 -9.61
C LEU A 200 5.88 -11.52 -10.10
N ALA A 201 5.77 -10.25 -10.41
CA ALA A 201 6.88 -9.38 -10.75
C ALA A 201 7.06 -8.29 -9.69
N GLU A 202 8.30 -8.03 -9.30
CA GLU A 202 8.72 -6.86 -8.54
C GLU A 202 9.07 -5.76 -9.53
N ILE A 203 8.57 -4.56 -9.31
CA ILE A 203 8.80 -3.39 -10.17
C ILE A 203 9.39 -2.22 -9.37
N ASP A 204 10.06 -1.33 -10.06
CA ASP A 204 10.40 -0.01 -9.53
C ASP A 204 9.15 0.88 -9.56
N PRO A 205 8.61 1.31 -8.40
CA PRO A 205 7.38 2.12 -8.34
C PRO A 205 7.55 3.53 -8.94
N LYS A 206 8.78 3.99 -9.21
CA LYS A 206 9.03 5.30 -9.84
C LYS A 206 8.90 5.25 -11.35
N THR A 207 9.14 4.09 -11.95
CA THR A 207 9.22 3.94 -13.40
C THR A 207 8.29 2.85 -13.95
N GLY A 208 7.79 1.95 -13.10
CA GLY A 208 7.04 0.76 -13.50
C GLY A 208 7.90 -0.35 -14.09
N ALA A 209 9.22 -0.13 -14.20
CA ALA A 209 10.14 -1.08 -14.84
C ALA A 209 10.30 -2.36 -14.02
N LEU A 210 10.40 -3.50 -14.70
CA LEU A 210 10.66 -4.79 -14.08
C LEU A 210 12.00 -4.79 -13.33
N VAL A 211 11.96 -5.08 -12.04
CA VAL A 211 13.15 -5.34 -11.20
C VAL A 211 13.47 -6.82 -11.20
N LYS A 212 12.44 -7.65 -10.96
CA LYS A 212 12.61 -9.11 -10.90
C LYS A 212 11.29 -9.81 -11.20
N ASN A 213 11.36 -10.87 -12.01
CA ASN A 213 10.28 -11.85 -12.12
C ASN A 213 10.52 -12.97 -11.09
N TRP A 214 9.57 -13.13 -10.16
CA TRP A 214 9.61 -14.14 -9.11
C TRP A 214 8.97 -15.47 -9.54
N GLY A 215 8.47 -15.55 -10.78
CA GLY A 215 7.83 -16.75 -11.33
C GLY A 215 6.34 -16.86 -11.01
N SER A 216 5.77 -17.99 -11.40
CA SER A 216 4.34 -18.27 -11.19
C SER A 216 4.00 -18.32 -9.71
N VAL A 217 2.86 -17.75 -9.34
CA VAL A 217 2.27 -17.92 -8.00
C VAL A 217 1.56 -19.28 -7.81
N GLY A 218 1.59 -20.14 -8.81
CA GLY A 218 1.00 -21.50 -8.73
C GLY A 218 -0.52 -21.54 -8.83
N ALA A 219 -1.16 -20.45 -9.22
CA ALA A 219 -2.58 -20.34 -9.49
C ALA A 219 -2.81 -19.56 -10.78
N ALA A 220 -3.98 -19.73 -11.40
CA ALA A 220 -4.44 -18.96 -12.54
C ALA A 220 -5.44 -17.88 -12.11
N ASP A 221 -5.62 -16.87 -12.96
CA ASP A 221 -6.59 -15.80 -12.78
C ASP A 221 -6.40 -15.07 -11.44
N VAL A 222 -5.15 -14.74 -11.11
CA VAL A 222 -4.78 -13.97 -9.93
C VAL A 222 -5.04 -12.49 -10.22
N PHE A 223 -6.25 -12.05 -9.90
CA PHE A 223 -6.71 -10.70 -10.22
C PHE A 223 -6.60 -9.72 -9.07
N GLY A 224 -6.30 -10.18 -7.84
CA GLY A 224 -6.09 -9.30 -6.70
C GLY A 224 -4.77 -9.55 -5.99
N LEU A 225 -4.14 -8.48 -5.53
CA LEU A 225 -2.97 -8.49 -4.64
C LEU A 225 -3.23 -7.60 -3.43
N ALA A 226 -2.78 -8.04 -2.26
CA ALA A 226 -2.76 -7.22 -1.06
C ALA A 226 -1.51 -7.52 -0.24
N PHE A 227 -1.08 -6.55 0.56
CA PHE A 227 0.04 -6.72 1.48
C PHE A 227 -0.41 -6.42 2.90
N TRP A 228 -0.07 -7.29 3.85
CA TRP A 228 -0.39 -7.10 5.26
C TRP A 228 0.53 -7.90 6.17
N GLY A 229 1.02 -7.24 7.23
CA GLY A 229 1.77 -7.93 8.28
C GLY A 229 3.10 -8.54 7.84
N GLY A 230 3.70 -8.02 6.78
CA GLY A 230 4.92 -8.58 6.16
C GLY A 230 4.66 -9.65 5.11
N GLU A 231 3.41 -9.96 4.83
CA GLU A 231 2.98 -11.04 3.93
C GLU A 231 2.27 -10.49 2.71
N LEU A 232 2.46 -11.16 1.58
CA LEU A 232 1.76 -10.88 0.32
C LEU A 232 0.61 -11.87 0.14
N TYR A 233 -0.55 -11.35 -0.18
CA TYR A 233 -1.75 -12.14 -0.44
C TYR A 233 -2.14 -12.02 -1.90
N ALA A 234 -2.54 -13.14 -2.50
CA ALA A 234 -3.06 -13.19 -3.86
C ALA A 234 -4.50 -13.74 -3.85
N PHE A 235 -5.35 -13.12 -4.64
CA PHE A 235 -6.78 -13.40 -4.73
C PHE A 235 -7.10 -13.88 -6.14
N THR A 236 -7.74 -15.04 -6.26
CA THR A 236 -8.06 -15.59 -7.57
C THR A 236 -9.53 -15.40 -7.94
N PHE A 237 -9.81 -15.33 -9.23
CA PHE A 237 -11.20 -15.31 -9.72
C PHE A 237 -11.98 -16.58 -9.33
N GLY A 238 -11.28 -17.69 -9.05
CA GLY A 238 -11.87 -18.91 -8.49
C GLY A 238 -12.28 -18.81 -7.02
N GLY A 239 -12.10 -17.66 -6.36
CA GLY A 239 -12.47 -17.45 -4.95
C GLY A 239 -11.43 -17.98 -3.95
N GLU A 240 -10.19 -18.18 -4.39
CA GLU A 240 -9.10 -18.62 -3.53
C GLU A 240 -8.31 -17.45 -2.98
N LEU A 241 -7.90 -17.56 -1.71
CA LEU A 241 -6.94 -16.69 -1.05
C LEU A 241 -5.63 -17.46 -0.87
N LEU A 242 -4.53 -16.87 -1.34
CA LEU A 242 -3.20 -17.46 -1.28
C LEU A 242 -2.28 -16.56 -0.45
N LEU A 243 -1.52 -17.16 0.45
CA LEU A 243 -0.35 -16.52 1.04
C LEU A 243 0.84 -16.76 0.11
N VAL A 244 1.49 -15.70 -0.32
CA VAL A 244 2.65 -15.75 -1.21
C VAL A 244 3.91 -15.38 -0.44
N THR A 245 4.86 -16.30 -0.39
CA THR A 245 6.19 -16.08 0.17
C THR A 245 7.24 -16.01 -0.93
N LEU A 246 8.26 -15.19 -0.71
CA LEU A 246 9.37 -15.03 -1.65
C LEU A 246 10.58 -15.77 -1.08
N ASP A 247 10.78 -16.99 -1.53
CA ASP A 247 11.87 -17.84 -1.05
C ASP A 247 12.85 -18.17 -2.20
N THR A 248 14.14 -18.15 -1.87
CA THR A 248 15.25 -18.54 -2.76
C THR A 248 15.15 -18.06 -4.21
N GLY A 249 14.45 -16.95 -4.43
CA GLY A 249 14.36 -16.30 -5.74
C GLY A 249 13.09 -16.60 -6.53
N THR A 250 12.15 -17.35 -5.97
CA THR A 250 10.86 -17.68 -6.59
C THR A 250 9.69 -17.33 -5.65
N ALA A 251 8.52 -17.10 -6.25
CA ALA A 251 7.28 -17.03 -5.48
C ALA A 251 6.81 -18.44 -5.14
N VAL A 252 6.41 -18.64 -3.88
CA VAL A 252 5.79 -19.87 -3.39
C VAL A 252 4.48 -19.51 -2.74
N SER A 253 3.39 -20.10 -3.19
CA SER A 253 2.08 -19.83 -2.60
C SER A 253 1.54 -20.99 -1.80
N LYS A 254 0.73 -20.65 -0.79
CA LYS A 254 -0.03 -21.59 0.02
C LYS A 254 -1.48 -21.12 0.09
N LYS A 255 -2.42 -21.98 -0.28
CA LYS A 255 -3.84 -21.69 -0.13
C LYS A 255 -4.21 -21.52 1.34
N ILE A 256 -4.90 -20.43 1.64
CA ILE A 256 -5.46 -20.14 2.95
C ILE A 256 -6.94 -20.49 2.92
N PRO A 257 -7.45 -21.33 3.83
CA PRO A 257 -8.89 -21.55 3.96
C PRO A 257 -9.57 -20.24 4.36
N ILE A 258 -10.64 -19.87 3.67
CA ILE A 258 -11.49 -18.75 4.04
C ILE A 258 -12.61 -19.28 4.93
N ALA A 259 -12.59 -18.93 6.21
CA ALA A 259 -13.65 -19.30 7.12
C ALA A 259 -14.96 -18.60 6.73
N ASN A 260 -16.06 -19.36 6.65
CA ASN A 260 -17.39 -18.86 6.27
C ASN A 260 -17.40 -18.10 4.92
N ALA A 261 -16.66 -18.61 3.93
CA ALA A 261 -16.66 -18.02 2.60
C ALA A 261 -18.10 -17.87 2.07
N PRO A 262 -18.49 -16.69 1.55
CA PRO A 262 -19.76 -16.53 0.87
C PRO A 262 -19.93 -17.55 -0.26
N GLU A 263 -21.16 -18.02 -0.46
CA GLU A 263 -21.45 -18.96 -1.56
C GLU A 263 -21.12 -18.30 -2.91
N GLY A 264 -20.38 -19.02 -3.75
CA GLY A 264 -19.97 -18.53 -5.06
C GLY A 264 -18.97 -17.37 -5.02
N LEU A 265 -18.24 -17.19 -3.91
CA LEU A 265 -17.21 -16.16 -3.77
C LEU A 265 -16.25 -16.18 -4.96
N LYS A 266 -16.02 -15.01 -5.53
CA LYS A 266 -15.03 -14.74 -6.58
C LYS A 266 -14.30 -13.45 -6.24
N PHE A 267 -13.04 -13.36 -6.65
CA PHE A 267 -12.29 -12.11 -6.54
C PHE A 267 -11.91 -11.61 -7.93
N ALA A 268 -12.48 -10.46 -8.30
CA ALA A 268 -12.12 -9.73 -9.51
C ALA A 268 -10.94 -8.77 -9.28
N GLY A 269 -10.64 -8.47 -8.02
CA GLY A 269 -9.52 -7.65 -7.59
C GLY A 269 -9.43 -7.60 -6.06
N ALA A 270 -8.40 -6.94 -5.56
CA ALA A 270 -8.18 -6.70 -4.14
C ALA A 270 -7.36 -5.43 -3.94
N GLY A 271 -7.20 -4.99 -2.70
CA GLY A 271 -6.33 -3.89 -2.36
C GLY A 271 -6.05 -3.85 -0.86
N SER A 272 -4.94 -3.26 -0.51
CA SER A 272 -4.56 -2.93 0.86
C SER A 272 -4.04 -1.52 0.95
N THR A 273 -4.09 -0.94 2.15
CA THR A 273 -3.52 0.40 2.37
C THR A 273 -2.01 0.38 2.17
N THR A 274 -1.48 1.49 1.65
CA THR A 274 -0.02 1.66 1.54
C THR A 274 0.67 1.74 2.89
N SER A 275 -0.07 2.03 3.97
CA SER A 275 0.39 2.03 5.37
C SER A 275 0.34 0.66 6.04
N ALA A 276 0.07 -0.42 5.28
CA ALA A 276 0.05 -1.78 5.81
C ALA A 276 1.36 -2.12 6.57
N PRO A 277 1.25 -2.81 7.72
CA PRO A 277 2.43 -3.17 8.52
C PRO A 277 3.40 -4.04 7.74
N LEU A 278 4.72 -3.71 7.80
CA LEU A 278 5.79 -4.47 7.15
C LEU A 278 6.21 -5.74 7.91
N GLY A 279 5.68 -5.96 9.08
CA GLY A 279 5.97 -7.12 9.91
C GLY A 279 4.72 -7.64 10.62
N PRO A 280 4.82 -8.83 11.26
CA PRO A 280 3.68 -9.46 11.92
C PRO A 280 3.01 -8.53 12.94
N VAL A 281 1.71 -8.38 12.84
CA VAL A 281 0.88 -7.67 13.81
C VAL A 281 0.49 -8.67 14.90
N ARG A 282 0.98 -8.44 16.14
CA ARG A 282 0.75 -9.31 17.31
C ARG A 282 -0.54 -8.94 18.04
#